data_859447d5af12e1a012dd890807060571
#
_entry.id   859447d5af12e1a012dd890807060571
#
_cell.length_a   1.000
_cell.length_b   1.000
_cell.length_c   1.000
_cell.angle_alpha   90.00
_cell.angle_beta   90.00
_cell.angle_gamma   90.00
#
_symmetry.space_group_name_H-M   'P 1'
#
loop_
_entity.id
_entity.type
_entity.pdbx_description
1 polymer ?
#
loop_
_entity_poly.entity_id
_entity_poly.type
_entity_poly.pdbx_seq_one_letter_code
_entity_poly.pdbx_strand_id
1 'polypeptide(L)'
;GLWQWGDELVAGFTSTFYKETTTDHRIDRTKPSHRVQARSLDGGRTWKVEADHPFSDRKNEPEAVSLKESLDFTAPDFAMMFRFKSLHVGPSWFYTTHDRCKTWQGPFKFDVKGVEGISTRTDLIVLGPRDCLMFGSCGKKNDGKEGRVFCARTTDGGLTWKLQGYIGEEPSKGGFAIMPSTVRTKSGALLTAVRIGKPELSIQLWRSDDLGQRWSKVSDVTSNIGGNPPASVLLPDGRLCVTYGNRHQAFGIRARISADEGKTWSPEIILRDDGFDGDLGYPRTVVRPDGRVLTIYYFNGPRAADRAIEGTFWTAPQ
;
A
#
# COMPACT_ATOMS: atom_id res chain seq x y z
N GLY A 1 -4.37 -5.46 -0.31
CA GLY A 1 -5.10 -4.37 -0.98
C GLY A 1 -6.40 -4.04 -0.28
N LEU A 2 -6.93 -2.87 -0.60
CA LEU A 2 -8.27 -2.45 -0.22
C LEU A 2 -8.87 -1.74 -1.45
N TRP A 3 -10.02 -2.20 -1.89
CA TRP A 3 -10.77 -1.64 -3.04
C TRP A 3 -12.17 -1.26 -2.59
N GLN A 4 -12.72 -0.21 -3.20
CA GLN A 4 -14.00 0.38 -2.79
C GLN A 4 -14.87 0.73 -3.99
N TRP A 5 -16.14 0.33 -3.93
CA TRP A 5 -17.22 0.70 -4.85
C TRP A 5 -18.44 1.13 -4.03
N GLY A 6 -18.48 2.42 -3.66
CA GLY A 6 -19.50 2.91 -2.72
C GLY A 6 -19.36 2.25 -1.35
N ASP A 7 -20.41 1.56 -0.90
CA ASP A 7 -20.40 0.79 0.35
C ASP A 7 -19.84 -0.63 0.18
N GLU A 8 -19.59 -1.10 -1.03
CA GLU A 8 -18.90 -2.37 -1.26
C GLU A 8 -17.38 -2.18 -1.10
N LEU A 9 -16.79 -2.95 -0.19
CA LEU A 9 -15.36 -2.98 0.09
C LEU A 9 -14.81 -4.38 -0.07
N VAL A 10 -13.61 -4.50 -0.62
CA VAL A 10 -12.87 -5.76 -0.66
C VAL A 10 -11.47 -5.55 -0.09
N ALA A 11 -11.13 -6.31 0.94
CA ALA A 11 -9.81 -6.30 1.58
C ALA A 11 -9.07 -7.60 1.30
N GLY A 12 -7.86 -7.50 0.74
CA GLY A 12 -6.98 -8.64 0.49
C GLY A 12 -5.87 -8.73 1.53
N PHE A 13 -5.69 -9.90 2.14
CA PHE A 13 -4.71 -10.17 3.17
C PHE A 13 -4.11 -11.57 3.05
N THR A 14 -3.22 -11.94 3.96
CA THR A 14 -2.63 -13.28 4.04
C THR A 14 -2.99 -13.91 5.36
N SER A 15 -3.58 -15.11 5.33
CA SER A 15 -3.80 -15.97 6.48
C SER A 15 -2.59 -16.88 6.66
N THR A 16 -2.04 -16.96 7.88
CA THR A 16 -0.85 -17.74 8.19
C THR A 16 -0.98 -18.36 9.57
N PHE A 17 0.00 -19.18 9.94
CA PHE A 17 0.11 -19.72 11.30
C PHE A 17 1.03 -18.85 12.13
N TYR A 18 0.64 -18.65 13.39
CA TYR A 18 1.42 -17.93 14.38
C TYR A 18 2.66 -18.72 14.81
N LYS A 19 3.77 -17.99 15.01
CA LYS A 19 4.98 -18.50 15.65
C LYS A 19 5.62 -17.39 16.46
N GLU A 20 5.90 -17.66 17.72
CA GLU A 20 6.63 -16.72 18.55
C GLU A 20 8.03 -16.45 17.99
N THR A 21 8.35 -15.18 17.78
CA THR A 21 9.67 -14.69 17.34
C THR A 21 9.85 -13.25 17.76
N THR A 22 11.06 -12.82 17.99
CA THR A 22 11.40 -11.46 18.38
C THR A 22 12.01 -10.63 17.25
N THR A 23 12.27 -11.23 16.10
CA THR A 23 13.11 -10.61 15.06
C THR A 23 12.36 -10.27 13.76
N ASP A 24 11.13 -10.74 13.57
CA ASP A 24 10.35 -10.57 12.34
C ASP A 24 8.85 -10.65 12.67
N HIS A 25 7.99 -10.56 11.64
CA HIS A 25 6.58 -10.90 11.78
C HIS A 25 6.42 -12.29 12.37
N ARG A 26 5.52 -12.43 13.34
CA ARG A 26 5.28 -13.70 14.06
C ARG A 26 4.55 -14.72 13.21
N ILE A 27 5.18 -15.10 12.10
CA ILE A 27 4.66 -16.03 11.09
C ILE A 27 5.49 -17.30 11.08
N ASP A 28 4.83 -18.46 11.22
CA ASP A 28 5.46 -19.75 10.98
C ASP A 28 5.62 -20.01 9.47
N ARG A 29 6.79 -19.69 8.95
CA ARG A 29 7.13 -19.87 7.53
C ARG A 29 7.28 -21.34 7.11
N THR A 30 7.26 -22.29 8.05
CA THR A 30 7.26 -23.73 7.75
C THR A 30 5.86 -24.25 7.44
N LYS A 31 4.83 -23.50 7.80
CA LYS A 31 3.43 -23.81 7.55
C LYS A 31 2.91 -23.13 6.26
N PRO A 32 1.84 -23.66 5.66
CA PRO A 32 1.20 -22.99 4.52
C PRO A 32 0.73 -21.60 4.86
N SER A 33 0.79 -20.69 3.89
CA SER A 33 0.16 -19.37 4.00
C SER A 33 -0.79 -19.20 2.81
N HIS A 34 -2.01 -18.75 3.09
CA HIS A 34 -3.06 -18.56 2.11
C HIS A 34 -3.33 -17.08 1.92
N ARG A 35 -3.43 -16.67 0.66
CA ARG A 35 -3.94 -15.33 0.33
C ARG A 35 -5.46 -15.44 0.31
N VAL A 36 -6.10 -14.57 1.04
CA VAL A 36 -7.55 -14.50 1.16
C VAL A 36 -8.03 -13.08 0.93
N GLN A 37 -9.29 -12.93 0.62
CA GLN A 37 -9.96 -11.64 0.63
C GLN A 37 -11.23 -11.72 1.46
N ALA A 38 -11.66 -10.58 1.97
CA ALA A 38 -12.93 -10.42 2.64
C ALA A 38 -13.71 -9.28 1.98
N ARG A 39 -15.02 -9.48 1.83
CA ARG A 39 -15.95 -8.52 1.25
C ARG A 39 -16.90 -8.00 2.31
N SER A 40 -17.15 -6.70 2.26
CA SER A 40 -18.22 -6.02 2.96
C SER A 40 -19.17 -5.37 1.96
N LEU A 41 -20.48 -5.43 2.21
CA LEU A 41 -21.50 -4.78 1.40
C LEU A 41 -22.19 -3.61 2.13
N ASP A 42 -21.75 -3.31 3.36
CA ASP A 42 -22.35 -2.33 4.26
C ASP A 42 -21.35 -1.25 4.74
N GLY A 43 -20.36 -0.98 3.89
CA GLY A 43 -19.34 0.01 4.15
C GLY A 43 -18.35 -0.37 5.25
N GLY A 44 -18.09 -1.67 5.42
CA GLY A 44 -17.08 -2.19 6.33
C GLY A 44 -17.60 -2.54 7.73
N ARG A 45 -18.93 -2.55 7.96
CA ARG A 45 -19.50 -2.92 9.26
C ARG A 45 -19.47 -4.43 9.48
N THR A 46 -19.82 -5.20 8.44
CA THR A 46 -19.72 -6.66 8.45
C THR A 46 -18.86 -7.14 7.30
N TRP A 47 -18.19 -8.26 7.50
CA TRP A 47 -17.24 -8.83 6.54
C TRP A 47 -17.46 -10.31 6.37
N LYS A 48 -17.45 -10.77 5.12
CA LYS A 48 -17.44 -12.18 4.77
C LYS A 48 -16.10 -12.51 4.12
N VAL A 49 -15.39 -13.47 4.69
CA VAL A 49 -14.20 -14.03 4.06
C VAL A 49 -14.63 -14.85 2.85
N GLU A 50 -14.02 -14.56 1.71
CA GLU A 50 -14.20 -15.29 0.47
C GLU A 50 -13.07 -16.32 0.36
N ALA A 51 -13.45 -17.60 0.33
CA ALA A 51 -12.52 -18.69 0.05
C ALA A 51 -12.31 -18.80 -1.47
N ASP A 52 -11.24 -19.50 -1.86
CA ASP A 52 -11.00 -19.93 -3.23
C ASP A 52 -10.74 -18.82 -4.27
N HIS A 53 -9.59 -18.13 -4.09
CA HIS A 53 -9.03 -17.29 -5.13
C HIS A 53 -7.94 -18.02 -5.92
N PRO A 54 -7.82 -17.81 -7.25
CA PRO A 54 -6.80 -18.44 -8.09
C PRO A 54 -5.36 -18.14 -7.67
N PHE A 55 -5.16 -17.13 -6.83
CA PHE A 55 -3.86 -16.77 -6.24
C PHE A 55 -3.72 -17.17 -4.76
N SER A 56 -4.61 -18.00 -4.22
CA SER A 56 -4.57 -18.41 -2.81
C SER A 56 -3.34 -19.25 -2.47
N ASP A 57 -2.86 -20.08 -3.40
CA ASP A 57 -1.69 -20.94 -3.19
C ASP A 57 -0.41 -20.24 -3.67
N ARG A 58 0.44 -19.82 -2.72
CA ARG A 58 1.73 -19.20 -3.02
C ARG A 58 2.76 -20.16 -3.63
N LYS A 59 2.60 -21.47 -3.46
CA LYS A 59 3.55 -22.48 -3.96
C LYS A 59 3.32 -22.82 -5.43
N ASN A 60 2.06 -22.74 -5.88
CA ASN A 60 1.63 -23.13 -7.22
C ASN A 60 1.14 -21.92 -8.04
N GLU A 61 1.67 -20.74 -7.78
CA GLU A 61 1.32 -19.55 -8.56
C GLU A 61 1.77 -19.73 -10.01
N PRO A 62 0.88 -19.56 -11.00
CA PRO A 62 1.22 -19.74 -12.40
C PRO A 62 2.34 -18.80 -12.84
N GLU A 63 3.08 -19.19 -13.89
CA GLU A 63 4.06 -18.30 -14.49
C GLU A 63 3.37 -17.08 -15.11
N ALA A 64 3.91 -15.89 -14.82
CA ALA A 64 3.37 -14.65 -15.34
C ALA A 64 3.56 -14.57 -16.86
N VAL A 65 2.49 -14.22 -17.57
CA VAL A 65 2.48 -14.06 -19.03
C VAL A 65 2.42 -12.57 -19.41
N SER A 66 2.77 -12.25 -20.64
CA SER A 66 2.61 -10.88 -21.16
C SER A 66 1.12 -10.54 -21.32
N LEU A 67 0.73 -9.34 -20.91
CA LEU A 67 -0.59 -8.81 -21.21
C LEU A 67 -0.72 -8.65 -22.74
N LYS A 68 -1.83 -9.11 -23.32
CA LYS A 68 -2.05 -9.10 -24.77
C LYS A 68 -2.97 -7.98 -25.23
N GLU A 69 -3.88 -7.54 -24.36
CA GLU A 69 -4.90 -6.54 -24.67
C GLU A 69 -4.80 -5.38 -23.70
N SER A 70 -5.05 -4.19 -24.20
CA SER A 70 -5.06 -2.95 -23.41
C SER A 70 -6.18 -2.96 -22.39
N LEU A 71 -5.87 -2.62 -21.14
CA LEU A 71 -6.84 -2.46 -20.07
C LEU A 71 -7.51 -1.09 -20.14
N ASP A 72 -8.76 -1.03 -19.69
CA ASP A 72 -9.43 0.22 -19.34
C ASP A 72 -9.43 0.38 -17.81
N PHE A 73 -8.53 1.25 -17.32
CA PHE A 73 -8.39 1.53 -15.89
C PHE A 73 -9.58 2.29 -15.30
N THR A 74 -10.46 2.85 -16.13
CA THR A 74 -11.64 3.61 -15.70
C THR A 74 -12.92 2.79 -15.71
N ALA A 75 -12.86 1.52 -16.14
CA ALA A 75 -14.02 0.66 -16.13
C ALA A 75 -14.60 0.54 -14.70
N PRO A 76 -15.94 0.62 -14.54
CA PRO A 76 -16.56 0.85 -13.23
C PRO A 76 -16.30 -0.25 -12.20
N ASP A 77 -16.10 -1.47 -12.65
CA ASP A 77 -15.88 -2.64 -11.78
C ASP A 77 -14.44 -3.14 -11.81
N PHE A 78 -13.54 -2.33 -12.39
CA PHE A 78 -12.12 -2.65 -12.53
C PHE A 78 -11.37 -2.49 -11.22
N ALA A 79 -10.45 -3.43 -10.97
CA ALA A 79 -9.39 -3.27 -9.99
C ALA A 79 -8.12 -4.01 -10.44
N MET A 80 -7.00 -3.65 -9.83
CA MET A 80 -5.70 -4.22 -10.12
C MET A 80 -4.95 -4.52 -8.83
N MET A 81 -4.19 -5.62 -8.82
CA MET A 81 -3.42 -6.04 -7.67
C MET A 81 -2.01 -6.47 -8.10
N PHE A 82 -1.00 -5.85 -7.49
CA PHE A 82 0.40 -6.24 -7.72
C PHE A 82 0.90 -7.27 -6.72
N ARG A 83 1.84 -8.08 -7.17
CA ARG A 83 2.54 -9.11 -6.40
C ARG A 83 4.01 -9.15 -6.82
N PHE A 84 4.84 -9.74 -5.97
CA PHE A 84 6.25 -9.99 -6.24
C PHE A 84 6.68 -11.31 -5.60
N LYS A 85 7.70 -11.94 -6.17
CA LYS A 85 8.25 -13.21 -5.70
C LYS A 85 9.22 -13.00 -4.54
N SER A 86 10.11 -12.03 -4.68
CA SER A 86 11.18 -11.75 -3.70
C SER A 86 11.29 -10.26 -3.41
N LEU A 87 11.58 -9.92 -2.15
CA LEU A 87 11.72 -8.53 -1.68
C LEU A 87 12.87 -7.77 -2.36
N HIS A 88 13.91 -8.46 -2.80
CA HIS A 88 15.12 -7.78 -3.26
C HIS A 88 15.35 -7.90 -4.77
N VAL A 89 14.87 -8.96 -5.38
CA VAL A 89 15.22 -9.29 -6.76
C VAL A 89 14.01 -9.43 -7.70
N GLY A 90 12.79 -9.29 -7.18
CA GLY A 90 11.59 -9.54 -7.98
C GLY A 90 11.45 -11.01 -8.39
N PRO A 91 10.87 -11.38 -9.53
CA PRO A 91 10.08 -10.51 -10.40
C PRO A 91 8.77 -10.05 -9.76
N SER A 92 8.14 -9.06 -10.39
CA SER A 92 6.80 -8.59 -10.05
C SER A 92 5.82 -8.91 -11.17
N TRP A 93 4.55 -9.02 -10.80
CA TRP A 93 3.44 -9.24 -11.72
C TRP A 93 2.16 -8.63 -11.15
N PHE A 94 1.11 -8.60 -11.94
CA PHE A 94 -0.18 -8.10 -11.51
C PHE A 94 -1.33 -9.02 -11.96
N TYR A 95 -2.44 -8.87 -11.26
CA TYR A 95 -3.75 -9.43 -11.59
C TYR A 95 -4.73 -8.30 -11.84
N THR A 96 -5.72 -8.55 -12.67
CA THR A 96 -6.82 -7.61 -12.95
C THR A 96 -8.17 -8.27 -12.70
N THR A 97 -9.14 -7.47 -12.39
CA THR A 97 -10.56 -7.89 -12.25
C THR A 97 -11.44 -6.86 -12.95
N HIS A 98 -12.58 -7.31 -13.46
CA HIS A 98 -13.61 -6.49 -14.10
C HIS A 98 -15.00 -6.72 -13.48
N ASP A 99 -15.03 -7.31 -12.28
CA ASP A 99 -16.25 -7.71 -11.58
C ASP A 99 -16.17 -7.48 -10.07
N ARG A 100 -15.45 -6.42 -9.65
CA ARG A 100 -15.23 -6.04 -8.25
C ARG A 100 -14.57 -7.15 -7.43
N CYS A 101 -13.48 -7.69 -7.93
CA CYS A 101 -12.69 -8.73 -7.27
C CYS A 101 -13.41 -10.09 -7.07
N LYS A 102 -14.47 -10.41 -7.82
CA LYS A 102 -15.09 -11.73 -7.75
C LYS A 102 -14.25 -12.75 -8.51
N THR A 103 -13.74 -12.35 -9.68
CA THR A 103 -12.77 -13.14 -10.44
C THR A 103 -11.52 -12.31 -10.75
N TRP A 104 -10.39 -12.99 -10.93
CA TRP A 104 -9.10 -12.35 -11.23
C TRP A 104 -8.48 -13.00 -12.45
N GLN A 105 -7.92 -12.18 -13.32
CA GLN A 105 -7.16 -12.59 -14.50
C GLN A 105 -5.66 -12.33 -14.27
N GLY A 106 -4.80 -13.15 -14.83
CA GLY A 106 -3.36 -13.09 -14.68
C GLY A 106 -2.79 -14.39 -14.09
N PRO A 107 -1.52 -14.40 -13.64
CA PRO A 107 -0.64 -13.23 -13.46
C PRO A 107 -0.09 -12.66 -14.77
N PHE A 108 -0.01 -11.33 -14.86
CA PHE A 108 0.61 -10.63 -15.97
C PHE A 108 1.96 -10.06 -15.57
N LYS A 109 2.97 -10.18 -16.42
CA LYS A 109 4.32 -9.64 -16.19
C LYS A 109 4.27 -8.15 -15.94
N PHE A 110 5.03 -7.69 -14.96
CA PHE A 110 5.26 -6.28 -14.68
C PHE A 110 6.76 -6.00 -14.75
N ASP A 111 7.16 -5.38 -15.85
CA ASP A 111 8.53 -5.00 -16.09
C ASP A 111 8.61 -3.50 -16.43
N VAL A 112 9.63 -2.83 -15.91
CA VAL A 112 9.93 -1.43 -16.22
C VAL A 112 11.39 -1.38 -16.69
N LYS A 113 11.59 -1.01 -17.96
CA LYS A 113 12.94 -1.00 -18.57
C LYS A 113 13.91 -0.16 -17.74
N GLY A 114 15.02 -0.76 -17.35
CA GLY A 114 16.08 -0.10 -16.57
C GLY A 114 15.82 -0.02 -15.06
N VAL A 115 14.78 -0.70 -14.57
CA VAL A 115 14.49 -0.86 -13.13
C VAL A 115 14.62 -2.33 -12.76
N GLU A 116 15.54 -2.64 -11.87
CA GLU A 116 15.83 -4.01 -11.45
C GLU A 116 15.34 -4.29 -10.02
N GLY A 117 15.05 -5.55 -9.71
CA GLY A 117 14.64 -5.97 -8.37
C GLY A 117 13.31 -5.35 -7.93
N ILE A 118 12.35 -5.25 -8.85
CA ILE A 118 11.05 -4.62 -8.58
C ILE A 118 10.27 -5.44 -7.56
N SER A 119 9.89 -4.80 -6.46
CA SER A 119 9.07 -5.35 -5.38
C SER A 119 7.85 -4.47 -5.16
N THR A 120 6.81 -4.72 -5.94
CA THR A 120 5.64 -3.84 -5.96
C THR A 120 4.57 -4.25 -4.96
N ARG A 121 3.92 -3.24 -4.43
CA ARG A 121 2.64 -3.33 -3.74
C ARG A 121 1.65 -2.45 -4.48
N THR A 122 0.37 -2.71 -4.32
CA THR A 122 -0.65 -1.96 -5.08
C THR A 122 -0.71 -0.51 -4.61
N ASP A 123 -0.24 0.40 -5.43
CA ASP A 123 -0.35 1.86 -5.27
C ASP A 123 -0.40 2.49 -6.67
N LEU A 124 -1.57 2.99 -7.04
CA LEU A 124 -1.90 3.41 -8.41
C LEU A 124 -2.63 4.75 -8.41
N ILE A 125 -2.35 5.57 -9.43
CA ILE A 125 -3.14 6.75 -9.77
C ILE A 125 -3.61 6.61 -11.23
N VAL A 126 -4.90 6.43 -11.41
CA VAL A 126 -5.54 6.39 -12.73
C VAL A 126 -5.68 7.81 -13.27
N LEU A 127 -5.14 8.06 -14.45
CA LEU A 127 -5.20 9.35 -15.14
C LEU A 127 -6.21 9.35 -16.29
N GLY A 128 -6.53 8.18 -16.83
CA GLY A 128 -7.48 8.00 -17.92
C GLY A 128 -7.65 6.52 -18.27
N PRO A 129 -8.48 6.20 -19.28
CA PRO A 129 -8.79 4.81 -19.61
C PRO A 129 -7.56 3.92 -19.85
N ARG A 130 -6.54 4.45 -20.49
CA ARG A 130 -5.30 3.72 -20.79
C ARG A 130 -4.06 4.30 -20.10
N ASP A 131 -4.25 5.31 -19.25
CA ASP A 131 -3.18 6.08 -18.63
C ASP A 131 -3.21 5.89 -17.11
N CYS A 132 -2.13 5.33 -16.57
CA CYS A 132 -2.03 5.03 -15.16
C CYS A 132 -0.59 5.19 -14.66
N LEU A 133 -0.45 5.74 -13.46
CA LEU A 133 0.80 5.75 -12.72
C LEU A 133 0.81 4.63 -11.70
N MET A 134 1.95 3.97 -11.56
CA MET A 134 2.21 2.95 -10.55
C MET A 134 3.42 3.34 -9.71
N PHE A 135 3.29 3.18 -8.41
CA PHE A 135 4.34 3.48 -7.44
C PHE A 135 4.81 2.20 -6.78
N GLY A 136 6.11 1.99 -6.79
CA GLY A 136 6.70 0.77 -6.26
C GLY A 136 8.08 0.99 -5.68
N SER A 137 8.67 -0.07 -5.16
CA SER A 137 10.07 -0.10 -4.75
C SER A 137 10.87 -1.08 -5.58
N CYS A 138 12.17 -0.83 -5.69
CA CYS A 138 13.10 -1.66 -6.45
C CYS A 138 14.43 -1.81 -5.71
N GLY A 139 15.31 -2.64 -6.26
CA GLY A 139 16.66 -2.83 -5.78
C GLY A 139 17.48 -1.54 -5.89
N LYS A 140 18.28 -1.26 -4.87
CA LYS A 140 19.28 -0.19 -4.89
C LYS A 140 20.52 -0.65 -5.66
N LYS A 141 21.19 0.28 -6.34
CA LYS A 141 22.44 -0.01 -7.05
C LYS A 141 23.59 -0.32 -6.08
N ASN A 142 23.58 0.29 -4.90
CA ASN A 142 24.68 0.22 -3.95
C ASN A 142 24.76 -1.06 -3.13
N ASP A 143 23.66 -1.85 -3.02
CA ASP A 143 23.66 -3.12 -2.27
C ASP A 143 22.71 -4.19 -2.83
N GLY A 144 22.00 -3.93 -3.92
CA GLY A 144 21.07 -4.86 -4.57
C GLY A 144 19.81 -5.18 -3.76
N LYS A 145 19.59 -4.52 -2.61
CA LYS A 145 18.43 -4.75 -1.75
C LYS A 145 17.30 -3.79 -2.08
N GLU A 146 16.07 -4.22 -1.87
CA GLU A 146 14.90 -3.33 -1.96
C GLU A 146 15.14 -2.07 -1.12
N GLY A 147 14.91 -0.90 -1.69
CA GLY A 147 15.12 0.31 -0.93
C GLY A 147 15.07 1.60 -1.73
N ARG A 148 14.66 1.59 -2.99
CA ARG A 148 14.49 2.79 -3.80
C ARG A 148 13.08 2.84 -4.36
N VAL A 149 12.38 3.95 -4.13
CA VAL A 149 11.00 4.15 -4.62
C VAL A 149 11.03 4.76 -6.01
N PHE A 150 10.12 4.32 -6.88
CA PHE A 150 9.98 4.83 -8.23
C PHE A 150 8.50 5.01 -8.62
N CYS A 151 8.29 5.86 -9.63
CA CYS A 151 7.04 6.02 -10.34
C CYS A 151 7.21 5.48 -11.76
N ALA A 152 6.31 4.60 -12.21
CA ALA A 152 6.22 4.15 -13.59
C ALA A 152 4.88 4.58 -14.18
N ARG A 153 4.81 4.76 -15.50
CA ARG A 153 3.61 5.13 -16.24
C ARG A 153 3.37 4.19 -17.40
N THR A 154 2.12 3.87 -17.62
CA THR A 154 1.60 3.31 -18.86
C THR A 154 0.66 4.31 -19.53
N THR A 155 0.65 4.36 -20.85
CA THR A 155 -0.28 5.14 -21.68
C THR A 155 -0.97 4.25 -22.73
N ASP A 156 -0.77 2.94 -22.64
CA ASP A 156 -1.26 1.93 -23.56
C ASP A 156 -2.11 0.85 -22.83
N GLY A 157 -2.65 1.18 -21.65
CA GLY A 157 -3.49 0.28 -20.88
C GLY A 157 -2.71 -0.88 -20.24
N GLY A 158 -1.47 -0.65 -19.83
CA GLY A 158 -0.66 -1.63 -19.11
C GLY A 158 0.13 -2.60 -19.98
N LEU A 159 0.10 -2.46 -21.31
CA LEU A 159 0.89 -3.28 -22.22
C LEU A 159 2.39 -3.03 -22.03
N THR A 160 2.76 -1.75 -21.82
CA THR A 160 4.12 -1.35 -21.49
C THR A 160 4.15 -0.37 -20.33
N TRP A 161 5.20 -0.44 -19.50
CA TRP A 161 5.44 0.46 -18.40
C TRP A 161 6.81 1.12 -18.53
N LYS A 162 6.85 2.43 -18.37
CA LYS A 162 8.06 3.24 -18.47
C LYS A 162 8.37 3.92 -17.15
N LEU A 163 9.62 3.94 -16.75
CA LEU A 163 10.07 4.73 -15.61
C LEU A 163 9.77 6.21 -15.88
N GLN A 164 9.00 6.82 -14.97
CA GLN A 164 8.75 8.27 -14.95
C GLN A 164 9.87 8.96 -14.17
N GLY A 165 10.12 8.49 -12.95
CA GLY A 165 11.16 9.04 -12.10
C GLY A 165 11.32 8.23 -10.80
N TYR A 166 12.44 8.49 -10.13
CA TYR A 166 12.66 8.00 -8.78
C TYR A 166 12.20 9.04 -7.75
N ILE A 167 11.67 8.57 -6.63
CA ILE A 167 11.18 9.41 -5.54
C ILE A 167 12.29 9.55 -4.50
N GLY A 168 12.91 10.72 -4.48
CA GLY A 168 14.06 10.97 -3.64
C GLY A 168 15.36 10.33 -4.15
N GLU A 169 16.42 10.58 -3.41
CA GLU A 169 17.73 9.99 -3.68
C GLU A 169 17.78 8.51 -3.28
N GLU A 170 18.72 7.77 -3.85
CA GLU A 170 18.95 6.39 -3.44
C GLU A 170 19.50 6.36 -2.01
N PRO A 171 18.81 5.70 -1.06
CA PRO A 171 19.31 5.59 0.31
C PRO A 171 20.67 4.89 0.38
N SER A 172 21.46 5.26 1.38
CA SER A 172 22.76 4.65 1.65
C SER A 172 22.64 3.12 1.87
N LYS A 173 23.78 2.42 1.79
CA LYS A 173 23.85 0.98 2.05
C LYS A 173 23.22 0.63 3.40
N GLY A 174 22.27 -0.33 3.37
CA GLY A 174 21.51 -0.74 4.55
C GLY A 174 20.36 0.17 4.95
N GLY A 175 20.22 1.38 4.37
CA GLY A 175 19.01 2.19 4.44
C GLY A 175 18.00 1.79 3.38
N PHE A 176 16.75 2.26 3.50
CA PHE A 176 15.71 2.00 2.52
C PHE A 176 14.65 3.11 2.46
N ALA A 177 14.09 3.30 1.27
CA ALA A 177 12.83 3.99 1.01
C ALA A 177 11.91 2.98 0.31
N ILE A 178 10.75 2.67 0.89
CA ILE A 178 9.85 1.61 0.40
C ILE A 178 8.38 1.94 0.68
N MET A 179 7.49 1.16 0.09
CA MET A 179 6.04 1.17 0.39
C MET A 179 5.43 2.56 0.26
N PRO A 180 5.49 3.17 -0.92
CA PRO A 180 4.84 4.45 -1.18
C PRO A 180 3.33 4.33 -0.98
N SER A 181 2.69 5.46 -0.65
CA SER A 181 1.25 5.63 -0.66
C SER A 181 0.93 7.00 -1.22
N THR A 182 0.30 7.03 -2.39
CA THR A 182 0.18 8.21 -3.23
C THR A 182 -1.27 8.67 -3.35
N VAL A 183 -1.46 9.99 -3.33
CA VAL A 183 -2.71 10.65 -3.68
C VAL A 183 -2.46 11.71 -4.76
N ARG A 184 -3.48 12.01 -5.55
CA ARG A 184 -3.47 13.12 -6.49
C ARG A 184 -4.38 14.22 -5.97
N THR A 185 -3.84 15.41 -5.75
CA THR A 185 -4.59 16.57 -5.25
C THR A 185 -5.53 17.13 -6.31
N LYS A 186 -6.45 18.02 -5.91
CA LYS A 186 -7.34 18.72 -6.84
C LYS A 186 -6.57 19.61 -7.83
N SER A 187 -5.39 20.10 -7.45
CA SER A 187 -4.49 20.86 -8.34
C SER A 187 -3.78 19.99 -9.37
N GLY A 188 -3.87 18.66 -9.23
CA GLY A 188 -3.20 17.67 -10.08
C GLY A 188 -1.84 17.23 -9.58
N ALA A 189 -1.31 17.83 -8.53
CA ALA A 189 -0.05 17.42 -7.91
C ALA A 189 -0.16 16.00 -7.31
N LEU A 190 0.93 15.25 -7.35
CA LEU A 190 1.06 13.97 -6.66
C LEU A 190 1.74 14.19 -5.31
N LEU A 191 1.15 13.65 -4.26
CA LEU A 191 1.73 13.61 -2.92
C LEU A 191 1.93 12.15 -2.54
N THR A 192 3.17 11.76 -2.26
CA THR A 192 3.53 10.38 -1.93
C THR A 192 4.18 10.32 -0.56
N ALA A 193 3.54 9.63 0.38
CA ALA A 193 4.13 9.29 1.65
C ALA A 193 4.97 8.01 1.49
N VAL A 194 6.21 8.02 1.97
CA VAL A 194 7.18 6.94 1.79
C VAL A 194 7.74 6.51 3.16
N ARG A 195 7.76 5.20 3.40
CA ARG A 195 8.43 4.62 4.56
C ARG A 195 9.93 4.66 4.37
N ILE A 196 10.63 5.31 5.29
CA ILE A 196 12.09 5.45 5.31
C ILE A 196 12.68 4.64 6.46
N GLY A 197 13.80 3.99 6.19
CA GLY A 197 14.59 3.31 7.22
C GLY A 197 16.06 3.67 7.15
N LYS A 198 16.63 3.92 8.29
CA LYS A 198 18.00 4.43 8.55
C LYS A 198 18.34 5.75 7.84
N PRO A 199 19.01 6.65 8.57
CA PRO A 199 19.40 6.47 9.97
C PRO A 199 18.23 6.39 10.93
N GLU A 200 17.07 6.99 10.60
CA GLU A 200 15.85 7.00 11.41
C GLU A 200 14.69 6.36 10.68
N LEU A 201 13.82 5.66 11.41
CA LEU A 201 12.58 5.11 10.90
C LEU A 201 11.53 6.21 10.86
N SER A 202 11.16 6.67 9.67
CA SER A 202 10.26 7.80 9.46
C SER A 202 9.28 7.55 8.29
N ILE A 203 8.34 8.46 8.14
CA ILE A 203 7.53 8.61 6.94
C ILE A 203 7.78 9.99 6.37
N GLN A 204 8.29 10.06 5.15
CA GLN A 204 8.53 11.30 4.42
C GLN A 204 7.46 11.54 3.37
N LEU A 205 7.04 12.79 3.21
CA LEU A 205 6.15 13.20 2.14
C LEU A 205 6.95 13.85 1.01
N TRP A 206 6.66 13.39 -0.20
CA TRP A 206 7.25 13.88 -1.45
C TRP A 206 6.17 14.40 -2.39
N ARG A 207 6.50 15.43 -3.18
CA ARG A 207 5.62 16.09 -4.13
C ARG A 207 6.19 16.04 -5.54
N SER A 208 5.30 15.83 -6.51
CA SER A 208 5.57 16.00 -7.93
C SER A 208 4.44 16.81 -8.58
N ASP A 209 4.81 17.81 -9.38
CA ASP A 209 3.89 18.64 -10.16
C ASP A 209 3.90 18.29 -11.66
N ASP A 210 4.67 17.27 -12.07
CA ASP A 210 4.91 16.87 -13.46
C ASP A 210 4.64 15.39 -13.70
N LEU A 211 3.61 14.83 -13.03
CA LEU A 211 3.18 13.44 -13.15
C LEU A 211 4.27 12.42 -12.84
N GLY A 212 5.09 12.70 -11.83
CA GLY A 212 6.06 11.75 -11.28
C GLY A 212 7.44 11.78 -11.93
N GLN A 213 7.75 12.78 -12.78
CA GLN A 213 9.07 12.89 -13.40
C GLN A 213 10.10 13.44 -12.40
N ARG A 214 9.75 14.48 -11.65
CA ARG A 214 10.60 15.10 -10.61
C ARG A 214 9.88 15.14 -9.29
N TRP A 215 10.63 14.96 -8.23
CA TRP A 215 10.11 14.90 -6.87
C TRP A 215 10.92 15.79 -5.94
N SER A 216 10.24 16.51 -5.08
CA SER A 216 10.81 17.30 -4.00
C SER A 216 10.26 16.82 -2.65
N LYS A 217 11.11 16.74 -1.63
CA LYS A 217 10.66 16.48 -0.27
C LYS A 217 9.87 17.67 0.23
N VAL A 218 8.68 17.40 0.78
CA VAL A 218 7.83 18.43 1.40
C VAL A 218 8.13 18.53 2.89
N SER A 219 7.99 17.40 3.60
CA SER A 219 8.14 17.34 5.06
C SER A 219 8.32 15.91 5.54
N ASP A 220 8.53 15.74 6.83
CA ASP A 220 8.39 14.48 7.52
C ASP A 220 6.97 14.40 8.11
N VAL A 221 6.19 13.37 7.73
CA VAL A 221 4.87 13.11 8.31
C VAL A 221 5.03 12.77 9.78
N THR A 222 5.99 11.91 10.06
CA THR A 222 6.34 11.50 11.42
C THR A 222 7.73 10.89 11.44
N SER A 223 8.37 10.92 12.61
CA SER A 223 9.68 10.30 12.88
C SER A 223 9.55 9.32 14.03
N ASN A 224 10.50 8.39 14.11
CA ASN A 224 10.66 7.47 15.25
C ASN A 224 9.41 6.64 15.62
N ILE A 225 8.73 6.08 14.61
CA ILE A 225 7.51 5.27 14.80
C ILE A 225 7.72 3.75 14.69
N GLY A 226 8.97 3.28 14.67
CA GLY A 226 9.27 1.86 14.48
C GLY A 226 9.06 1.34 13.05
N GLY A 227 8.86 2.24 12.06
CA GLY A 227 8.95 1.92 10.64
C GLY A 227 7.76 1.20 10.02
N ASN A 228 6.56 1.64 10.27
CA ASN A 228 5.36 1.16 9.54
C ASN A 228 5.16 1.89 8.20
N PRO A 229 4.56 1.21 7.20
CA PRO A 229 4.20 1.89 5.96
C PRO A 229 3.02 2.85 6.17
N PRO A 230 2.96 3.95 5.40
CA PRO A 230 1.82 4.85 5.38
C PRO A 230 0.65 4.30 4.57
N ALA A 231 -0.56 4.85 4.83
CA ALA A 231 -1.69 4.83 3.91
C ALA A 231 -2.27 6.24 3.81
N SER A 232 -2.25 6.80 2.61
CA SER A 232 -2.65 8.18 2.32
C SER A 232 -4.02 8.22 1.66
N VAL A 233 -4.88 9.15 2.08
CA VAL A 233 -6.14 9.47 1.42
C VAL A 233 -6.37 10.97 1.42
N LEU A 234 -7.14 11.48 0.45
CA LEU A 234 -7.72 12.80 0.53
C LEU A 234 -9.09 12.73 1.21
N LEU A 235 -9.28 13.57 2.21
CA LEU A 235 -10.59 13.78 2.85
C LEU A 235 -11.53 14.55 1.91
N PRO A 236 -12.86 14.52 2.15
CA PRO A 236 -13.82 15.22 1.28
C PRO A 236 -13.57 16.72 1.13
N ASP A 237 -13.02 17.34 2.16
CA ASP A 237 -12.63 18.76 2.17
C ASP A 237 -11.29 19.03 1.45
N GLY A 238 -10.60 18.00 1.00
CA GLY A 238 -9.32 18.08 0.27
C GLY A 238 -8.08 18.01 1.14
N ARG A 239 -8.22 17.92 2.47
CA ARG A 239 -7.08 17.71 3.37
C ARG A 239 -6.45 16.35 3.12
N LEU A 240 -5.11 16.28 3.24
CA LEU A 240 -4.37 15.04 3.18
C LEU A 240 -4.41 14.36 4.55
N CYS A 241 -4.81 13.10 4.58
CA CYS A 241 -4.74 12.23 5.75
C CYS A 241 -3.73 11.10 5.49
N VAL A 242 -2.83 10.87 6.43
CA VAL A 242 -1.88 9.75 6.42
C VAL A 242 -2.05 8.93 7.69
N THR A 243 -2.41 7.65 7.53
CA THR A 243 -2.51 6.70 8.63
C THR A 243 -1.28 5.77 8.66
N TYR A 244 -0.86 5.34 9.82
CA TYR A 244 0.31 4.49 10.00
C TYR A 244 0.24 3.71 11.32
N GLY A 245 1.04 2.63 11.42
CA GLY A 245 1.22 1.91 12.67
C GLY A 245 2.34 2.53 13.49
N ASN A 246 2.13 2.69 14.79
CA ASN A 246 3.16 3.01 15.76
C ASN A 246 3.67 1.71 16.41
N ARG A 247 4.97 1.39 16.21
CA ARG A 247 5.65 0.19 16.74
C ARG A 247 6.50 0.48 17.97
N HIS A 248 6.34 1.65 18.58
CA HIS A 248 6.85 1.98 19.91
C HIS A 248 5.70 1.96 20.92
N GLN A 249 6.04 1.94 22.18
CA GLN A 249 5.07 2.08 23.27
C GLN A 249 4.43 3.50 23.27
N ALA A 250 3.08 3.68 23.30
CA ALA A 250 2.05 2.64 23.24
C ALA A 250 1.81 2.18 21.80
N PHE A 251 1.94 0.87 21.57
CA PHE A 251 1.76 0.25 20.26
C PHE A 251 0.34 0.48 19.73
N GLY A 252 0.22 0.83 18.45
CA GLY A 252 -1.10 1.08 17.92
C GLY A 252 -1.16 1.66 16.51
N ILE A 253 -2.30 2.25 16.17
CA ILE A 253 -2.56 2.87 14.87
C ILE A 253 -2.76 4.36 15.09
N ARG A 254 -2.17 5.17 14.22
CA ARG A 254 -2.16 6.63 14.28
C ARG A 254 -2.56 7.24 12.96
N ALA A 255 -2.95 8.52 13.00
CA ALA A 255 -3.16 9.34 11.82
C ALA A 255 -2.62 10.75 12.04
N ARG A 256 -2.27 11.43 10.94
CA ARG A 256 -2.03 12.87 10.88
C ARG A 256 -2.74 13.46 9.67
N ILE A 257 -3.16 14.72 9.80
CA ILE A 257 -3.88 15.45 8.77
C ILE A 257 -3.13 16.73 8.45
N SER A 258 -3.07 17.06 7.17
CA SER A 258 -2.50 18.31 6.67
C SER A 258 -3.53 19.05 5.82
N ALA A 259 -3.69 20.36 6.06
CA ALA A 259 -4.55 21.26 5.29
C ALA A 259 -3.81 22.02 4.18
N ASP A 260 -2.49 21.88 4.10
CA ASP A 260 -1.59 22.66 3.24
C ASP A 260 -0.71 21.77 2.34
N GLU A 261 -1.29 20.62 1.90
CA GLU A 261 -0.63 19.63 1.04
C GLU A 261 0.66 19.08 1.66
N GLY A 262 0.66 18.91 2.98
CA GLY A 262 1.71 18.24 3.72
C GLY A 262 2.85 19.13 4.18
N LYS A 263 2.76 20.46 4.08
CA LYS A 263 3.78 21.38 4.62
C LYS A 263 3.79 21.36 6.14
N THR A 264 2.59 21.34 6.74
CA THR A 264 2.40 21.19 8.19
C THR A 264 1.41 20.08 8.52
N TRP A 265 1.50 19.54 9.73
CA TRP A 265 0.71 18.41 10.18
C TRP A 265 0.01 18.70 11.50
N SER A 266 -1.20 18.18 11.64
CA SER A 266 -1.90 18.15 12.92
C SER A 266 -1.10 17.43 14.00
N PRO A 267 -1.45 17.61 15.28
CA PRO A 267 -1.09 16.65 16.30
C PRO A 267 -1.47 15.23 15.90
N GLU A 268 -0.80 14.24 16.45
CA GLU A 268 -1.08 12.83 16.18
C GLU A 268 -2.47 12.44 16.68
N ILE A 269 -3.26 11.81 15.81
CA ILE A 269 -4.59 11.29 16.13
C ILE A 269 -4.42 9.82 16.49
N ILE A 270 -4.80 9.43 17.69
CA ILE A 270 -4.73 8.06 18.20
C ILE A 270 -5.99 7.31 17.73
N LEU A 271 -5.83 6.34 16.84
CA LEU A 271 -6.91 5.45 16.42
C LEU A 271 -6.97 4.19 17.30
N ARG A 272 -5.80 3.67 17.69
CA ARG A 272 -5.61 2.56 18.64
C ARG A 272 -4.31 2.78 19.41
N ASP A 273 -4.25 2.38 20.68
CA ASP A 273 -3.05 2.43 21.55
C ASP A 273 -2.95 1.23 22.49
N ASP A 274 -3.73 0.19 22.22
CA ASP A 274 -3.89 -1.01 22.98
C ASP A 274 -3.24 -2.25 22.34
N GLY A 275 -2.25 -2.04 21.46
CA GLY A 275 -1.49 -3.13 20.87
C GLY A 275 -0.63 -3.86 21.90
N PHE A 276 -0.55 -5.18 21.79
CA PHE A 276 0.28 -6.02 22.65
C PHE A 276 1.78 -5.81 22.40
N ASP A 277 2.18 -5.71 21.14
CA ASP A 277 3.55 -5.49 20.72
C ASP A 277 3.66 -4.76 19.36
N GLY A 278 4.88 -4.55 18.86
CA GLY A 278 5.16 -3.84 17.62
C GLY A 278 4.86 -4.62 16.33
N ASP A 279 4.43 -5.89 16.39
CA ASP A 279 4.05 -6.64 15.19
C ASP A 279 2.59 -6.37 14.82
N LEU A 280 2.34 -5.16 14.36
CA LEU A 280 1.04 -4.63 13.95
C LEU A 280 1.21 -3.62 12.81
N GLY A 281 0.10 -3.19 12.20
CA GLY A 281 0.05 -2.05 11.28
C GLY A 281 -0.33 -2.41 9.85
N TYR A 282 0.44 -1.94 8.88
CA TYR A 282 0.14 -2.02 7.45
C TYR A 282 -1.27 -1.50 7.11
N PRO A 283 -1.62 -0.28 7.53
CA PRO A 283 -2.97 0.22 7.33
C PRO A 283 -3.30 0.37 5.85
N ARG A 284 -4.60 0.28 5.59
CA ARG A 284 -5.25 0.73 4.36
C ARG A 284 -6.45 1.56 4.76
N THR A 285 -6.60 2.71 4.14
CA THR A 285 -7.59 3.71 4.56
C THR A 285 -8.43 4.12 3.37
N VAL A 286 -9.73 4.24 3.60
CA VAL A 286 -10.69 4.75 2.62
C VAL A 286 -11.62 5.76 3.29
N VAL A 287 -12.11 6.70 2.49
CA VAL A 287 -13.21 7.59 2.87
C VAL A 287 -14.51 6.96 2.39
N ARG A 288 -15.45 6.78 3.30
CA ARG A 288 -16.76 6.21 2.99
C ARG A 288 -17.69 7.27 2.38
N PRO A 289 -18.76 6.83 1.70
CA PRO A 289 -19.76 7.76 1.14
C PRO A 289 -20.39 8.71 2.18
N ASP A 290 -20.46 8.29 3.45
CA ASP A 290 -20.96 9.11 4.56
C ASP A 290 -19.92 10.12 5.12
N GLY A 291 -18.74 10.20 4.49
CA GLY A 291 -17.65 11.10 4.88
C GLY A 291 -16.78 10.59 6.04
N ARG A 292 -17.17 9.50 6.73
CA ARG A 292 -16.32 8.88 7.75
C ARG A 292 -15.17 8.15 7.12
N VAL A 293 -14.10 7.98 7.88
CA VAL A 293 -12.90 7.26 7.47
C VAL A 293 -12.95 5.83 8.04
N LEU A 294 -12.63 4.85 7.23
CA LEU A 294 -12.36 3.49 7.66
C LEU A 294 -10.87 3.18 7.42
N THR A 295 -10.18 2.82 8.49
CA THR A 295 -8.79 2.33 8.43
C THR A 295 -8.76 0.86 8.82
N ILE A 296 -8.29 0.00 7.91
CA ILE A 296 -8.12 -1.44 8.12
C ILE A 296 -6.64 -1.75 8.28
N TYR A 297 -6.30 -2.64 9.18
CA TYR A 297 -4.93 -3.01 9.53
C TYR A 297 -4.87 -4.43 10.11
N TYR A 298 -3.69 -5.04 10.19
CA TYR A 298 -3.52 -6.19 11.06
C TYR A 298 -3.12 -5.72 12.47
N PHE A 299 -3.64 -6.39 13.49
CA PHE A 299 -3.50 -5.94 14.87
C PHE A 299 -3.40 -7.10 15.84
N ASN A 300 -2.74 -6.85 16.95
CA ASN A 300 -2.62 -7.74 18.09
C ASN A 300 -3.10 -6.99 19.34
N GLY A 301 -4.32 -7.23 19.76
CA GLY A 301 -4.86 -6.65 20.99
C GLY A 301 -4.28 -7.33 22.25
N PRO A 302 -4.52 -6.76 23.43
CA PRO A 302 -3.92 -7.21 24.70
C PRO A 302 -4.32 -8.62 25.12
N ARG A 303 -5.31 -9.23 24.47
CA ARG A 303 -5.84 -10.56 24.79
C ARG A 303 -5.47 -11.64 23.77
N ALA A 304 -4.82 -11.29 22.67
CA ALA A 304 -4.55 -12.24 21.59
C ALA A 304 -3.07 -12.24 21.24
N ALA A 305 -2.43 -13.40 21.33
CA ALA A 305 -1.11 -13.64 20.74
C ALA A 305 -1.19 -13.61 19.21
N ASP A 306 -2.35 -14.02 18.63
CA ASP A 306 -2.58 -14.05 17.20
C ASP A 306 -2.86 -12.65 16.63
N ARG A 307 -2.59 -12.50 15.32
CA ARG A 307 -2.87 -11.28 14.57
C ARG A 307 -4.21 -11.42 13.84
N ALA A 308 -5.05 -10.41 14.00
CA ALA A 308 -6.33 -10.30 13.30
C ALA A 308 -6.30 -9.13 12.31
N ILE A 309 -7.16 -9.20 11.29
CA ILE A 309 -7.49 -8.03 10.46
C ILE A 309 -8.62 -7.31 11.18
N GLU A 310 -8.36 -6.07 11.56
CA GLU A 310 -9.30 -5.21 12.27
C GLU A 310 -9.50 -3.89 11.53
N GLY A 311 -10.53 -3.14 11.90
CA GLY A 311 -10.81 -1.83 11.32
C GLY A 311 -11.33 -0.84 12.35
N THR A 312 -10.95 0.42 12.19
CA THR A 312 -11.45 1.54 12.99
C THR A 312 -12.24 2.49 12.12
N PHE A 313 -13.49 2.75 12.50
CA PHE A 313 -14.28 3.86 11.97
C PHE A 313 -14.00 5.12 12.79
N TRP A 314 -13.72 6.21 12.12
CA TRP A 314 -13.45 7.47 12.77
C TRP A 314 -13.81 8.66 11.89
N THR A 315 -13.96 9.82 12.50
CA THR A 315 -14.22 11.09 11.81
C THR A 315 -12.98 11.96 11.94
N ALA A 316 -12.52 12.50 10.83
CA ALA A 316 -11.42 13.46 10.86
C ALA A 316 -11.84 14.71 11.66
N PRO A 317 -11.03 15.19 12.60
CA PRO A 317 -11.29 16.45 13.29
C PRO A 317 -11.43 17.61 12.29
N GLN A 318 -12.25 18.59 12.64
CA GLN A 318 -12.41 19.82 11.86
C GLN A 318 -11.18 20.70 11.85
#